data_b8b21f634076de160aa497211c86af67
#
_entry.id   b8b21f634076de160aa497211c86af67
#
_cell.length_a   1.000
_cell.length_b   1.000
_cell.length_c   1.000
_cell.angle_alpha   90.00
_cell.angle_beta   90.00
_cell.angle_gamma   90.00
#
_symmetry.space_group_name_H-M   'P 1'
#
loop_
_entity.id
_entity.type
_entity.pdbx_description
1 polymer ?
#
loop_
_entity_poly.entity_id
_entity_poly.type
_entity_poly.pdbx_seq_one_letter_code
_entity_poly.pdbx_strand_id
1 'polypeptide(L)'
;MIVLDIETTGLDPRRHSIIEVGAIDFDCPGNYFNERCSIWDGAEIDFKALEINGLTLNEIQDQTIFTQKELISRFMIWIDKIEDKTIAGQNVDFDIDFINESSKRCGLNLNLGKRKVDQHSIVYAHFLRRNIRPPLKDGFSNLSTDLIMNYVGLPSEPKPHRAINGARFEAEALSRLLFGKVMFDEFYKHEIPEYLKIITEL
;
A
#
# COMPACT_ATOMS: atom_id res chain seq x y z
N MET A 1 -6.98 -7.24 -9.24
CA MET A 1 -5.62 -6.88 -8.75
C MET A 1 -5.62 -6.72 -7.24
N ILE A 2 -4.43 -6.76 -6.60
CA ILE A 2 -4.27 -6.65 -5.14
C ILE A 2 -3.65 -5.30 -4.81
N VAL A 3 -4.35 -4.44 -4.09
CA VAL A 3 -3.78 -3.21 -3.54
C VAL A 3 -3.13 -3.54 -2.21
N LEU A 4 -1.83 -3.27 -2.10
CA LEU A 4 -0.97 -3.69 -0.99
C LEU A 4 -0.30 -2.49 -0.36
N ASP A 5 -0.36 -2.43 0.95
CA ASP A 5 0.42 -1.51 1.79
C ASP A 5 0.97 -2.24 3.01
N ILE A 6 2.13 -1.84 3.50
CA ILE A 6 2.77 -2.45 4.66
C ILE A 6 3.27 -1.41 5.65
N GLU A 7 3.30 -1.78 6.92
CA GLU A 7 4.05 -1.03 7.93
C GLU A 7 5.35 -1.77 8.28
N THR A 8 6.41 -1.02 8.47
CA THR A 8 7.75 -1.57 8.69
C THR A 8 8.48 -0.85 9.82
N THR A 9 9.59 -1.44 10.27
CA THR A 9 10.50 -0.81 11.24
C THR A 9 11.53 0.13 10.60
N GLY A 10 11.48 0.35 9.29
CA GLY A 10 12.40 1.23 8.55
C GLY A 10 12.40 0.94 7.06
N LEU A 11 13.39 1.42 6.30
CA LEU A 11 13.32 1.51 4.84
C LEU A 11 14.07 0.41 4.07
N ASP A 12 14.91 -0.39 4.72
CA ASP A 12 15.70 -1.44 4.05
C ASP A 12 15.15 -2.83 4.39
N PRO A 13 14.60 -3.59 3.43
CA PRO A 13 13.98 -4.90 3.68
C PRO A 13 14.95 -5.97 4.18
N ARG A 14 16.27 -5.75 4.03
CA ARG A 14 17.29 -6.68 4.54
C ARG A 14 17.62 -6.47 6.01
N ARG A 15 17.36 -5.27 6.51
CA ARG A 15 17.73 -4.84 7.87
C ARG A 15 16.51 -4.64 8.76
N HIS A 16 15.40 -4.18 8.19
CA HIS A 16 14.17 -3.85 8.90
C HIS A 16 13.11 -4.94 8.74
N SER A 17 12.13 -4.92 9.61
CA SER A 17 11.05 -5.91 9.66
C SER A 17 9.74 -5.34 9.13
N ILE A 18 8.94 -6.17 8.46
CA ILE A 18 7.52 -5.94 8.34
C ILE A 18 6.90 -6.10 9.74
N ILE A 19 5.92 -5.28 10.07
CA ILE A 19 5.13 -5.33 11.30
C ILE A 19 3.63 -5.41 11.05
N GLU A 20 3.16 -4.96 9.89
CA GLU A 20 1.76 -5.05 9.48
C GLU A 20 1.67 -5.21 7.96
N VAL A 21 0.70 -5.99 7.48
CA VAL A 21 0.35 -6.13 6.06
C VAL A 21 -1.12 -5.86 5.90
N GLY A 22 -1.47 -4.89 5.07
CA GLY A 22 -2.81 -4.58 4.61
C GLY A 22 -2.92 -4.83 3.12
N ALA A 23 -3.92 -5.59 2.68
CA ALA A 23 -4.14 -5.78 1.26
C ALA A 23 -5.63 -5.91 0.94
N ILE A 24 -6.03 -5.45 -0.24
CA ILE A 24 -7.41 -5.45 -0.71
C ILE A 24 -7.47 -6.11 -2.08
N ASP A 25 -8.37 -7.05 -2.24
CA ASP A 25 -8.79 -7.54 -3.54
C ASP A 25 -9.61 -6.44 -4.24
N PHE A 26 -9.02 -5.79 -5.22
CA PHE A 26 -9.61 -4.62 -5.88
C PHE A 26 -10.95 -4.94 -6.57
N ASP A 27 -11.10 -6.17 -7.07
CA ASP A 27 -12.32 -6.63 -7.76
C ASP A 27 -13.40 -7.09 -6.77
N CYS A 28 -13.00 -7.39 -5.52
CA CYS A 28 -13.88 -7.76 -4.43
C CYS A 28 -13.45 -7.07 -3.11
N PRO A 29 -13.70 -5.76 -2.91
CA PRO A 29 -13.13 -4.98 -1.80
C PRO A 29 -13.52 -5.47 -0.39
N GLY A 30 -14.55 -6.30 -0.27
CA GLY A 30 -14.89 -7.01 0.97
C GLY A 30 -13.94 -8.16 1.31
N ASN A 31 -13.13 -8.62 0.35
CA ASN A 31 -12.08 -9.61 0.53
C ASN A 31 -10.75 -8.88 0.77
N TYR A 32 -10.32 -8.80 2.02
CA TYR A 32 -9.10 -8.10 2.41
C TYR A 32 -8.26 -8.93 3.36
N PHE A 33 -6.98 -8.58 3.45
CA PHE A 33 -6.02 -9.11 4.41
C PHE A 33 -5.59 -7.97 5.34
N ASN A 34 -5.55 -8.22 6.66
CA ASN A 34 -5.09 -7.24 7.64
C ASN A 34 -4.53 -7.99 8.85
N GLU A 35 -3.23 -8.12 8.91
CA GLU A 35 -2.57 -8.86 9.99
C GLU A 35 -1.26 -8.21 10.41
N ARG A 36 -0.88 -8.43 11.68
CA ARG A 36 0.35 -7.94 12.30
C ARG A 36 1.23 -9.10 12.72
N CYS A 37 2.54 -8.84 12.79
CA CYS A 37 3.50 -9.79 13.35
C CYS A 37 4.52 -9.10 14.25
N SER A 38 5.19 -9.90 15.07
CA SER A 38 6.41 -9.49 15.76
C SER A 38 7.57 -9.35 14.78
N ILE A 39 8.52 -8.48 15.12
CA ILE A 39 9.75 -8.35 14.34
C ILE A 39 10.57 -9.63 14.40
N TRP A 40 11.34 -9.91 13.35
CA TRP A 40 12.31 -11.01 13.38
C TRP A 40 13.50 -10.66 14.28
N ASP A 41 14.13 -11.68 14.86
CA ASP A 41 15.26 -11.52 15.78
C ASP A 41 16.48 -10.91 15.06
N GLY A 42 16.96 -9.77 15.55
CA GLY A 42 18.03 -8.99 14.96
C GLY A 42 17.57 -7.92 13.94
N ALA A 43 16.26 -7.71 13.78
CA ALA A 43 15.76 -6.60 12.96
C ALA A 43 16.17 -5.24 13.52
N GLU A 44 16.61 -4.34 12.66
CA GLU A 44 16.86 -2.95 13.02
C GLU A 44 15.54 -2.17 13.14
N ILE A 45 15.56 -1.14 13.96
CA ILE A 45 14.39 -0.31 14.24
C ILE A 45 14.76 1.15 14.02
N ASP A 46 14.09 1.79 13.06
CA ASP A 46 14.08 3.25 12.95
C ASP A 46 12.91 3.80 13.79
N PHE A 47 13.23 4.55 14.83
CA PHE A 47 12.22 5.14 15.71
C PHE A 47 11.28 6.13 14.99
N LYS A 48 11.72 6.73 13.87
CA LYS A 48 10.85 7.57 13.04
C LYS A 48 9.76 6.75 12.37
N ALA A 49 10.06 5.53 11.93
CA ALA A 49 9.04 4.63 11.39
C ALA A 49 7.99 4.28 12.45
N LEU A 50 8.43 3.98 13.70
CA LEU A 50 7.50 3.72 14.81
C LEU A 50 6.65 4.94 15.17
N GLU A 51 7.20 6.15 15.08
CA GLU A 51 6.44 7.39 15.29
C GLU A 51 5.32 7.56 14.24
N ILE A 52 5.56 7.18 12.99
CA ILE A 52 4.61 7.26 11.88
C ILE A 52 3.48 6.25 12.08
N ASN A 53 3.81 4.98 12.34
CA ASN A 53 2.80 3.91 12.50
C ASN A 53 2.22 3.82 13.93
N GLY A 54 2.76 4.61 14.87
CA GLY A 54 2.25 4.73 16.24
C GLY A 54 2.38 3.45 17.07
N LEU A 55 3.33 2.56 16.73
CA LEU A 55 3.58 1.33 17.45
C LEU A 55 4.73 1.49 18.44
N THR A 56 4.60 0.87 19.59
CA THR A 56 5.62 0.84 20.64
C THR A 56 6.57 -0.36 20.46
N LEU A 57 7.77 -0.28 21.06
CA LEU A 57 8.70 -1.40 21.07
C LEU A 57 8.08 -2.69 21.64
N ASN A 58 7.28 -2.56 22.70
CA ASN A 58 6.62 -3.72 23.31
C ASN A 58 5.64 -4.40 22.35
N GLU A 59 4.89 -3.62 21.56
CA GLU A 59 3.94 -4.17 20.60
C GLU A 59 4.60 -4.88 19.43
N ILE A 60 5.70 -4.33 18.90
CA ILE A 60 6.42 -4.97 17.78
C ILE A 60 7.30 -6.15 18.20
N GLN A 61 7.62 -6.27 19.48
CA GLN A 61 8.40 -7.37 20.06
C GLN A 61 7.53 -8.42 20.76
N ASP A 62 6.21 -8.25 20.77
CA ASP A 62 5.28 -9.16 21.41
C ASP A 62 5.30 -10.54 20.73
N GLN A 63 5.79 -11.54 21.43
CA GLN A 63 5.90 -12.92 20.93
C GLN A 63 4.58 -13.69 21.02
N THR A 64 3.50 -13.06 21.51
CA THR A 64 2.16 -13.68 21.57
C THR A 64 1.36 -13.47 20.27
N ILE A 65 1.78 -12.53 19.41
CA ILE A 65 1.22 -12.34 18.08
C ILE A 65 1.97 -13.19 17.03
N PHE A 66 1.51 -13.19 15.79
CA PHE A 66 2.16 -13.96 14.73
C PHE A 66 3.64 -13.60 14.56
N THR A 67 4.43 -14.60 14.26
CA THR A 67 5.79 -14.41 13.74
C THR A 67 5.71 -13.91 12.29
N GLN A 68 6.81 -13.33 11.78
CA GLN A 68 6.89 -12.94 10.37
C GLN A 68 6.62 -14.10 9.41
N LYS A 69 7.08 -15.32 9.76
CA LYS A 69 6.82 -16.53 8.97
C LYS A 69 5.33 -16.86 8.89
N GLU A 70 4.63 -16.80 10.00
CA GLU A 70 3.18 -17.05 10.04
C GLU A 70 2.42 -15.99 9.25
N LEU A 71 2.75 -14.69 9.41
CA LEU A 71 2.15 -13.62 8.66
C LEU A 71 2.30 -13.85 7.14
N ILE A 72 3.52 -14.08 6.65
CA ILE A 72 3.76 -14.30 5.22
C ILE A 72 3.08 -15.58 4.72
N SER A 73 3.06 -16.66 5.51
CA SER A 73 2.35 -17.90 5.14
C SER A 73 0.85 -17.67 5.00
N ARG A 74 0.24 -16.91 5.90
CA ARG A 74 -1.19 -16.55 5.86
C ARG A 74 -1.50 -15.65 4.67
N PHE A 75 -0.61 -14.69 4.38
CA PHE A 75 -0.71 -13.83 3.20
C PHE A 75 -0.64 -14.63 1.90
N MET A 76 0.26 -15.61 1.79
CA MET A 76 0.31 -16.55 0.66
C MET A 76 -1.02 -17.27 0.45
N ILE A 77 -1.60 -17.82 1.51
CA ILE A 77 -2.88 -18.53 1.46
C ILE A 77 -4.02 -17.61 0.98
N TRP A 78 -3.99 -16.33 1.39
CA TRP A 78 -4.97 -15.35 0.96
C TRP A 78 -4.80 -14.98 -0.51
N ILE A 79 -3.56 -14.68 -0.95
CA ILE A 79 -3.24 -14.36 -2.36
C ILE A 79 -3.62 -15.50 -3.30
N ASP A 80 -3.45 -16.76 -2.87
CA ASP A 80 -3.71 -17.91 -3.74
C ASP A 80 -5.19 -18.04 -4.15
N LYS A 81 -6.10 -17.40 -3.42
CA LYS A 81 -7.53 -17.36 -3.72
C LYS A 81 -7.92 -16.22 -4.67
N ILE A 82 -6.99 -15.31 -4.99
CA ILE A 82 -7.23 -14.14 -5.83
C ILE A 82 -6.89 -14.49 -7.29
N GLU A 83 -7.76 -14.16 -8.21
CA GLU A 83 -7.58 -14.44 -9.63
C GLU A 83 -6.49 -13.55 -10.24
N ASP A 84 -6.62 -12.23 -10.15
CA ASP A 84 -5.61 -11.28 -10.59
C ASP A 84 -4.66 -10.91 -9.43
N LYS A 85 -3.47 -11.50 -9.45
CA LYS A 85 -2.41 -11.29 -8.45
C LYS A 85 -1.47 -10.12 -8.79
N THR A 86 -1.85 -9.24 -9.72
CA THR A 86 -1.10 -8.02 -10.02
C THR A 86 -1.11 -7.11 -8.80
N ILE A 87 0.07 -6.76 -8.30
CA ILE A 87 0.18 -5.88 -7.13
C ILE A 87 0.02 -4.41 -7.58
N ALA A 88 -0.75 -3.66 -6.82
CA ALA A 88 -1.00 -2.25 -7.04
C ALA A 88 -0.79 -1.45 -5.75
N GLY A 89 -0.41 -0.18 -5.87
CA GLY A 89 -0.20 0.71 -4.73
C GLY A 89 0.62 1.94 -5.09
N GLN A 90 1.00 2.71 -4.09
CA GLN A 90 1.88 3.88 -4.23
C GLN A 90 3.32 3.50 -3.90
N ASN A 91 4.25 3.64 -4.85
CA ASN A 91 5.64 3.21 -4.68
C ASN A 91 5.75 1.72 -4.29
N VAL A 92 4.93 0.93 -4.93
CA VAL A 92 4.65 -0.47 -4.60
C VAL A 92 5.88 -1.40 -4.67
N ASP A 93 7.00 -0.94 -5.24
CA ASP A 93 8.27 -1.66 -5.18
C ASP A 93 8.76 -1.86 -3.74
N PHE A 94 8.53 -0.86 -2.89
CA PHE A 94 8.88 -0.94 -1.47
C PHE A 94 8.17 -2.13 -0.79
N ASP A 95 6.87 -2.24 -0.97
CA ASP A 95 6.05 -3.31 -0.38
C ASP A 95 6.43 -4.68 -0.93
N ILE A 96 6.59 -4.78 -2.25
CA ILE A 96 7.00 -6.00 -2.94
C ILE A 96 8.37 -6.47 -2.44
N ASP A 97 9.34 -5.57 -2.30
CA ASP A 97 10.70 -5.93 -1.87
C ASP A 97 10.71 -6.42 -0.41
N PHE A 98 9.93 -5.79 0.47
CA PHE A 98 9.78 -6.25 1.85
C PHE A 98 9.11 -7.62 1.95
N ILE A 99 8.02 -7.85 1.22
CA ILE A 99 7.34 -9.17 1.19
C ILE A 99 8.28 -10.25 0.65
N ASN A 100 8.95 -9.98 -0.45
CA ASN A 100 9.86 -10.95 -1.09
C ASN A 100 11.06 -11.28 -0.19
N GLU A 101 11.68 -10.28 0.44
CA GLU A 101 12.83 -10.51 1.33
C GLU A 101 12.38 -11.22 2.62
N SER A 102 11.20 -10.88 3.15
CA SER A 102 10.61 -11.59 4.30
C SER A 102 10.30 -13.06 3.97
N SER A 103 9.72 -13.32 2.81
CA SER A 103 9.48 -14.68 2.34
C SER A 103 10.78 -15.50 2.26
N LYS A 104 11.81 -14.93 1.65
CA LYS A 104 13.13 -15.54 1.54
C LYS A 104 13.77 -15.81 2.91
N ARG A 105 13.72 -14.84 3.82
CA ARG A 105 14.23 -14.97 5.20
C ARG A 105 13.54 -16.11 5.95
N CYS A 106 12.24 -16.26 5.74
CA CYS A 106 11.43 -17.31 6.38
C CYS A 106 11.53 -18.67 5.70
N GLY A 107 12.29 -18.81 4.60
CA GLY A 107 12.38 -20.04 3.83
C GLY A 107 11.08 -20.42 3.11
N LEU A 108 10.27 -19.42 2.76
CA LEU A 108 9.02 -19.58 2.02
C LEU A 108 9.23 -19.31 0.53
N ASN A 109 8.31 -19.75 -0.31
CA ASN A 109 8.38 -19.61 -1.77
C ASN A 109 7.32 -18.62 -2.29
N LEU A 110 7.15 -17.48 -1.63
CA LEU A 110 6.37 -16.37 -2.17
C LEU A 110 7.33 -15.40 -2.85
N ASN A 111 7.02 -15.08 -4.09
CA ASN A 111 7.72 -14.06 -4.87
C ASN A 111 6.67 -13.25 -5.62
N LEU A 112 6.39 -12.06 -5.11
CA LEU A 112 5.53 -11.10 -5.80
C LEU A 112 6.24 -10.63 -7.06
N GLY A 113 5.56 -10.74 -8.20
CA GLY A 113 6.14 -10.46 -9.50
C GLY A 113 6.48 -8.98 -9.71
N LYS A 114 7.26 -8.73 -10.79
CA LYS A 114 7.65 -7.36 -11.17
C LYS A 114 6.58 -6.59 -11.95
N ARG A 115 5.49 -7.26 -12.37
CA ARG A 115 4.37 -6.61 -13.06
C ARG A 115 3.43 -6.03 -12.03
N LYS A 116 3.27 -4.71 -12.08
CA LYS A 116 2.58 -3.95 -11.06
C LYS A 116 1.81 -2.78 -11.66
N VAL A 117 0.89 -2.26 -10.91
CA VAL A 117 0.15 -1.03 -11.18
C VAL A 117 0.56 0.01 -10.14
N ASP A 118 1.48 0.90 -10.52
CA ASP A 118 1.97 1.94 -9.62
C ASP A 118 1.16 3.23 -9.78
N GLN A 119 0.65 3.72 -8.67
CA GLN A 119 -0.26 4.87 -8.61
C GLN A 119 0.41 6.17 -9.03
N HIS A 120 1.70 6.36 -8.67
CA HIS A 120 2.49 7.50 -9.12
C HIS A 120 2.53 7.59 -10.65
N SER A 121 2.74 6.46 -11.33
CA SER A 121 2.83 6.40 -12.79
C SER A 121 1.50 6.75 -13.46
N ILE A 122 0.38 6.28 -12.90
CA ILE A 122 -0.97 6.59 -13.40
C ILE A 122 -1.24 8.10 -13.26
N VAL A 123 -0.98 8.66 -12.08
CA VAL A 123 -1.21 10.09 -11.81
C VAL A 123 -0.30 10.95 -12.69
N TYR A 124 0.96 10.58 -12.85
CA TYR A 124 1.90 11.27 -13.74
C TYR A 124 1.36 11.34 -15.17
N ALA A 125 0.92 10.20 -15.71
CA ALA A 125 0.32 10.15 -17.06
C ALA A 125 -0.97 10.97 -17.13
N HIS A 126 -1.79 10.98 -16.09
CA HIS A 126 -3.02 11.76 -16.04
C HIS A 126 -2.75 13.27 -16.05
N PHE A 127 -1.72 13.76 -15.33
CA PHE A 127 -1.27 15.15 -15.41
C PHE A 127 -0.90 15.56 -16.85
N LEU A 128 -0.09 14.72 -17.51
CA LEU A 128 0.33 15.00 -18.90
C LEU A 128 -0.85 15.02 -19.89
N ARG A 129 -1.81 14.10 -19.76
CA ARG A 129 -3.03 14.08 -20.60
C ARG A 129 -3.87 15.35 -20.44
N ARG A 130 -3.80 16.01 -19.29
CA ARG A 130 -4.44 17.30 -19.01
C ARG A 130 -3.60 18.50 -19.41
N ASN A 131 -2.46 18.31 -20.07
CA ASN A 131 -1.48 19.36 -20.39
C ASN A 131 -0.97 20.10 -19.14
N ILE A 132 -0.90 19.42 -17.99
CA ILE A 132 -0.36 19.95 -16.73
C ILE A 132 0.96 19.24 -16.47
N ARG A 133 2.00 20.00 -16.12
CA ARG A 133 3.26 19.40 -15.68
C ARG A 133 3.12 18.90 -14.24
N PRO A 134 3.50 17.64 -13.96
CA PRO A 134 3.59 17.18 -12.56
C PRO A 134 4.51 18.09 -11.75
N PRO A 135 4.20 18.35 -10.46
CA PRO A 135 5.09 19.12 -9.59
C PRO A 135 6.43 18.42 -9.44
N LEU A 136 7.50 19.22 -9.36
CA LEU A 136 8.86 18.72 -9.18
C LEU A 136 9.44 19.16 -7.83
N LYS A 137 10.26 18.29 -7.24
CA LYS A 137 11.13 18.56 -6.11
C LYS A 137 12.51 17.99 -6.44
N ASP A 138 13.55 18.79 -6.34
CA ASP A 138 14.95 18.41 -6.62
C ASP A 138 15.15 17.75 -8.01
N GLY A 139 14.35 18.17 -9.00
CA GLY A 139 14.38 17.65 -10.39
C GLY A 139 13.56 16.39 -10.64
N PHE A 140 12.96 15.80 -9.62
CA PHE A 140 12.10 14.61 -9.71
C PHE A 140 10.63 14.96 -9.48
N SER A 141 9.71 14.12 -9.98
CA SER A 141 8.28 14.31 -9.74
C SER A 141 7.96 14.20 -8.25
N ASN A 142 7.26 15.19 -7.71
CA ASN A 142 6.84 15.25 -6.31
C ASN A 142 5.39 14.80 -6.14
N LEU A 143 5.05 13.62 -6.66
CA LEU A 143 3.75 12.99 -6.50
C LEU A 143 3.75 12.10 -5.24
N SER A 144 3.79 12.75 -4.07
CA SER A 144 3.67 12.04 -2.78
C SER A 144 2.27 11.47 -2.61
N THR A 145 2.11 10.52 -1.68
CA THR A 145 0.80 9.95 -1.30
C THR A 145 -0.22 11.04 -0.99
N ASP A 146 0.12 12.03 -0.14
CA ASP A 146 -0.76 13.15 0.20
C ASP A 146 -1.20 13.97 -1.02
N LEU A 147 -0.26 14.22 -1.95
CA LEU A 147 -0.57 14.96 -3.16
C LEU A 147 -1.51 14.16 -4.07
N ILE A 148 -1.28 12.85 -4.19
CA ILE A 148 -2.15 11.95 -4.95
C ILE A 148 -3.55 11.88 -4.32
N MET A 149 -3.64 11.72 -3.00
CA MET A 149 -4.94 11.71 -2.30
C MET A 149 -5.70 13.02 -2.55
N ASN A 150 -5.04 14.16 -2.36
CA ASN A 150 -5.65 15.47 -2.66
C ASN A 150 -6.07 15.58 -4.13
N TYR A 151 -5.25 15.11 -5.05
CA TYR A 151 -5.54 15.13 -6.50
C TYR A 151 -6.80 14.33 -6.86
N VAL A 152 -7.08 13.25 -6.16
CA VAL A 152 -8.28 12.44 -6.40
C VAL A 152 -9.47 12.85 -5.52
N GLY A 153 -9.35 13.97 -4.76
CA GLY A 153 -10.40 14.49 -3.90
C GLY A 153 -10.55 13.75 -2.58
N LEU A 154 -9.47 13.11 -2.10
CA LEU A 154 -9.43 12.46 -0.80
C LEU A 154 -8.64 13.29 0.21
N PRO A 155 -8.92 13.19 1.50
CA PRO A 155 -8.03 13.69 2.55
C PRO A 155 -6.75 12.85 2.63
N SER A 156 -5.74 13.36 3.33
CA SER A 156 -4.59 12.55 3.74
C SER A 156 -5.04 11.40 4.63
N GLU A 157 -4.27 10.30 4.59
CA GLU A 157 -4.51 9.17 5.48
C GLU A 157 -4.44 9.62 6.95
N PRO A 158 -5.35 9.16 7.82
CA PRO A 158 -5.32 9.50 9.24
C PRO A 158 -4.13 8.86 9.94
N LYS A 159 -3.55 9.59 10.89
CA LYS A 159 -2.51 9.05 11.78
C LYS A 159 -3.13 8.43 13.02
N PRO A 160 -2.50 7.40 13.60
CA PRO A 160 -1.31 6.69 13.13
C PRO A 160 -1.59 5.87 11.85
N HIS A 161 -0.58 5.71 11.01
CA HIS A 161 -0.69 4.91 9.79
C HIS A 161 -0.93 3.44 10.15
N ARG A 162 -1.75 2.78 9.33
CA ARG A 162 -2.08 1.36 9.41
C ARG A 162 -2.14 0.77 8.01
N ALA A 163 -1.49 -0.32 7.78
CA ALA A 163 -1.39 -0.92 6.45
C ALA A 163 -2.75 -1.14 5.77
N ILE A 164 -3.79 -1.56 6.50
CA ILE A 164 -5.12 -1.69 5.91
C ILE A 164 -5.75 -0.34 5.54
N ASN A 165 -5.46 0.73 6.29
CA ASN A 165 -5.96 2.06 5.95
C ASN A 165 -5.27 2.58 4.69
N GLY A 166 -3.93 2.46 4.60
CA GLY A 166 -3.17 2.82 3.41
C GLY A 166 -3.69 2.07 2.18
N ALA A 167 -3.82 0.75 2.25
CA ALA A 167 -4.37 -0.05 1.17
C ALA A 167 -5.80 0.38 0.77
N ARG A 168 -6.67 0.79 1.72
CA ARG A 168 -8.03 1.30 1.42
C ARG A 168 -8.00 2.66 0.74
N PHE A 169 -7.17 3.59 1.22
CA PHE A 169 -7.00 4.90 0.59
C PHE A 169 -6.44 4.78 -0.83
N GLU A 170 -5.47 3.91 -1.03
CA GLU A 170 -4.87 3.64 -2.34
C GLU A 170 -5.85 2.95 -3.29
N ALA A 171 -6.63 1.97 -2.82
CA ALA A 171 -7.66 1.32 -3.62
C ALA A 171 -8.77 2.31 -4.02
N GLU A 172 -9.21 3.16 -3.11
CA GLU A 172 -10.16 4.24 -3.41
C GLU A 172 -9.59 5.21 -4.45
N ALA A 173 -8.32 5.64 -4.28
CA ALA A 173 -7.66 6.53 -5.23
C ALA A 173 -7.53 5.90 -6.62
N LEU A 174 -7.16 4.62 -6.71
CA LEU A 174 -7.12 3.87 -7.97
C LEU A 174 -8.50 3.77 -8.61
N SER A 175 -9.56 3.51 -7.84
CA SER A 175 -10.93 3.46 -8.34
C SER A 175 -11.36 4.80 -8.96
N ARG A 176 -11.01 5.91 -8.32
CA ARG A 176 -11.28 7.26 -8.84
C ARG A 176 -10.47 7.58 -10.09
N LEU A 177 -9.19 7.21 -10.11
CA LEU A 177 -8.29 7.44 -11.25
C LEU A 177 -8.66 6.61 -12.48
N LEU A 178 -9.03 5.35 -12.30
CA LEU A 178 -9.27 4.40 -13.38
C LEU A 178 -10.72 4.44 -13.87
N PHE A 179 -11.67 4.67 -12.97
CA PHE A 179 -13.10 4.49 -13.26
C PHE A 179 -13.97 5.71 -12.92
N GLY A 180 -13.42 6.75 -12.28
CA GLY A 180 -14.21 7.90 -11.81
C GLY A 180 -15.28 7.51 -10.78
N LYS A 181 -15.03 6.49 -9.96
CA LYS A 181 -16.02 5.91 -9.03
C LYS A 181 -15.49 5.84 -7.61
N VAL A 182 -16.41 6.01 -6.64
CA VAL A 182 -16.17 5.70 -5.24
C VAL A 182 -16.22 4.18 -5.05
N MET A 183 -15.27 3.62 -4.31
CA MET A 183 -15.19 2.19 -4.01
C MET A 183 -15.77 1.85 -2.64
N PHE A 184 -15.51 2.67 -1.62
CA PHE A 184 -15.90 2.41 -0.24
C PHE A 184 -16.87 3.48 0.27
N ASP A 185 -17.89 3.07 1.03
CA ASP A 185 -18.97 3.91 1.52
C ASP A 185 -18.50 5.12 2.35
N GLU A 186 -17.42 4.93 3.13
CA GLU A 186 -16.87 6.01 3.95
C GLU A 186 -16.34 7.21 3.13
N PHE A 187 -16.01 7.01 1.85
CA PHE A 187 -15.51 8.06 0.96
C PHE A 187 -16.57 8.75 0.12
N TYR A 188 -17.86 8.35 0.20
CA TYR A 188 -18.97 9.05 -0.50
C TYR A 188 -19.10 10.53 -0.13
N LYS A 189 -18.69 10.90 1.07
CA LYS A 189 -18.69 12.31 1.53
C LYS A 189 -17.62 13.18 0.85
N HIS A 190 -16.67 12.58 0.14
CA HIS A 190 -15.59 13.25 -0.57
C HIS A 190 -15.87 13.25 -2.06
N GLU A 191 -16.13 14.44 -2.61
CA GLU A 191 -16.48 14.58 -4.02
C GLU A 191 -15.33 14.17 -4.95
N ILE A 192 -15.66 13.41 -6.02
CA ILE A 192 -14.70 13.09 -7.07
C ILE A 192 -14.53 14.34 -7.95
N PRO A 193 -13.29 14.83 -8.16
CA PRO A 193 -13.03 15.96 -9.06
C PRO A 193 -13.58 15.71 -10.48
N GLU A 194 -14.18 16.74 -11.09
CA GLU A 194 -14.81 16.65 -12.42
C GLU A 194 -13.87 16.08 -13.49
N TYR A 195 -12.58 16.42 -13.42
CA TYR A 195 -11.60 15.92 -14.39
C TYR A 195 -11.30 14.42 -14.27
N LEU A 196 -11.81 13.73 -13.26
CA LEU A 196 -11.74 12.27 -13.12
C LEU A 196 -13.05 11.60 -13.58
N LYS A 197 -14.15 12.32 -13.65
CA LYS A 197 -15.46 11.80 -14.09
C LYS A 197 -15.55 11.56 -15.60
N ILE A 198 -14.65 12.15 -16.39
CA ILE A 198 -14.67 12.13 -17.86
C ILE A 198 -14.11 10.81 -18.47
N ILE A 199 -13.60 9.90 -17.67
CA ILE A 199 -12.98 8.64 -18.15
C ILE A 199 -14.04 7.56 -18.52
N THR A 200 -15.34 7.86 -18.43
CA THR A 200 -16.42 6.88 -18.62
C THR A 200 -16.84 6.66 -20.09
N GLU A 201 -16.12 7.23 -21.07
CA GLU A 201 -16.38 7.00 -22.50
C GLU A 201 -15.12 6.46 -23.21
N LEU A 202 -14.79 5.20 -22.96
CA LEU A 202 -13.92 4.37 -23.81
C LEU A 202 -14.65 3.08 -24.14
#